data_7cac3020a0d3e3c8ec6905645f788aaf
#
_entry.id   7cac3020a0d3e3c8ec6905645f788aaf
#
_cell.length_a   1.000
_cell.length_b   1.000
_cell.length_c   1.000
_cell.angle_alpha   90.00
_cell.angle_beta   90.00
_cell.angle_gamma   90.00
#
_symmetry.space_group_name_H-M   'P 1'
#
loop_
_entity.id
_entity.type
_entity.pdbx_description
1 polymer ?
#
loop_
_entity_poly.entity_id
_entity_poly.type
_entity_poly.pdbx_seq_one_letter_code
_entity_poly.pdbx_strand_id
1 'polypeptide(L)'
;LNGDGIIIAVIGEYPYAGGYGDNETLSINSFDQDILKKCYNSGKKVIVIMLSGRPLIIKDHIQKWDGFLAAWLPGMAGEGVSDIIFGDYNPTGRLSFSWPKNIKQIPIDYTDENYDPLFKFGFGLNY
;
A
#
# COMPACT_ATOMS: atom_id res chain seq x y z
N LEU A 1 -10.77 20.15 11.84
CA LEU A 1 -10.38 18.84 12.39
C LEU A 1 -9.40 19.02 13.56
N ASN A 2 -9.83 19.70 14.61
CA ASN A 2 -9.03 19.84 15.84
C ASN A 2 -9.41 18.68 16.78
N GLY A 3 -8.45 17.82 17.11
CA GLY A 3 -8.65 16.73 18.07
C GLY A 3 -7.61 15.61 17.85
N ASP A 4 -7.35 14.85 18.91
CA ASP A 4 -6.57 13.63 18.87
C ASP A 4 -7.35 12.58 18.08
N GLY A 5 -6.84 12.19 16.93
CA GLY A 5 -7.50 11.22 16.08
C GLY A 5 -6.52 10.58 15.09
N ILE A 6 -6.91 9.43 14.59
CA ILE A 6 -6.19 8.71 13.54
C ILE A 6 -6.94 8.93 12.22
N ILE A 7 -6.21 9.20 11.15
CA ILE A 7 -6.76 9.25 9.80
C ILE A 7 -6.55 7.88 9.15
N ILE A 8 -7.63 7.30 8.65
CA ILE A 8 -7.57 6.14 7.77
C ILE A 8 -7.76 6.65 6.35
N ALA A 9 -6.70 6.61 5.56
CA ALA A 9 -6.71 7.02 4.16
C ALA A 9 -6.82 5.78 3.27
N VAL A 10 -7.90 5.66 2.51
CA VAL A 10 -8.07 4.59 1.52
C VAL A 10 -7.69 5.14 0.16
N ILE A 11 -6.70 4.54 -0.47
CA ILE A 11 -6.19 4.91 -1.80
C ILE A 11 -6.15 3.68 -2.71
N GLY A 12 -6.06 3.86 -4.00
CA GLY A 12 -5.98 2.71 -4.89
C GLY A 12 -5.94 3.03 -6.37
N GLU A 13 -5.97 1.99 -7.17
CA GLU A 13 -6.06 2.10 -8.62
C GLU A 13 -7.52 2.08 -9.06
N TYR A 14 -7.82 2.79 -10.16
CA TYR A 14 -9.08 2.61 -10.85
C TYR A 14 -9.18 1.20 -11.44
N PRO A 15 -10.39 0.62 -11.56
CA PRO A 15 -10.58 -0.67 -12.19
C PRO A 15 -10.01 -0.70 -13.61
N TYR A 16 -9.27 -1.73 -13.93
CA TYR A 16 -8.72 -1.95 -15.27
C TYR A 16 -8.76 -3.43 -15.65
N ALA A 17 -8.67 -3.72 -16.95
CA ALA A 17 -8.56 -5.06 -17.50
C ALA A 17 -7.66 -5.08 -18.73
N GLY A 18 -6.88 -6.13 -18.92
CA GLY A 18 -5.97 -6.28 -20.03
C GLY A 18 -4.99 -5.11 -20.18
N GLY A 19 -4.67 -4.73 -21.41
CA GLY A 19 -3.72 -3.65 -21.72
C GLY A 19 -4.11 -2.26 -21.20
N TYR A 20 -5.37 -2.06 -20.84
CA TYR A 20 -5.78 -0.80 -20.15
C TYR A 20 -5.17 -0.63 -18.76
N GLY A 21 -4.63 -1.70 -18.20
CA GLY A 21 -3.90 -1.67 -16.93
C GLY A 21 -2.41 -1.37 -17.08
N ASP A 22 -1.87 -1.28 -18.28
CA ASP A 22 -0.45 -1.01 -18.50
C ASP A 22 -0.10 0.37 -17.92
N ASN A 23 0.96 0.41 -17.11
CA ASN A 23 1.38 1.62 -16.40
C ASN A 23 2.90 1.64 -16.25
N GLU A 24 3.54 2.58 -16.91
CA GLU A 24 5.01 2.69 -16.96
C GLU A 24 5.63 3.22 -15.65
N THR A 25 4.84 3.82 -14.78
CA THR A 25 5.35 4.46 -13.55
C THR A 25 4.99 3.72 -12.28
N LEU A 26 3.86 3.01 -12.27
CA LEU A 26 3.26 2.38 -11.10
C LEU A 26 3.12 3.34 -9.90
N SER A 27 2.99 4.63 -10.16
CA SER A 27 2.84 5.65 -9.12
C SER A 27 1.42 5.73 -8.60
N ILE A 28 1.27 6.19 -7.35
CA ILE A 28 -0.03 6.59 -6.80
C ILE A 28 -0.60 7.70 -7.70
N ASN A 29 -1.87 7.61 -8.06
CA ASN A 29 -2.53 8.60 -8.90
C ASN A 29 -2.56 9.99 -8.24
N SER A 30 -2.70 11.07 -9.04
CA SER A 30 -2.61 12.44 -8.54
C SER A 30 -3.70 12.81 -7.52
N PHE A 31 -4.89 12.27 -7.67
CA PHE A 31 -5.99 12.50 -6.75
C PHE A 31 -5.68 11.96 -5.35
N ASP A 32 -5.20 10.71 -5.26
CA ASP A 32 -4.80 10.08 -4.01
C ASP A 32 -3.57 10.75 -3.41
N GLN A 33 -2.62 11.21 -4.24
CA GLN A 33 -1.49 12.01 -3.74
C GLN A 33 -1.94 13.30 -3.06
N ASP A 34 -2.97 13.98 -3.58
CA ASP A 34 -3.51 15.19 -2.98
C ASP A 34 -4.27 14.91 -1.68
N ILE A 35 -4.97 13.78 -1.58
CA ILE A 35 -5.55 13.30 -0.32
C ILE A 35 -4.44 13.06 0.71
N LEU A 36 -3.41 12.30 0.35
CA LEU A 36 -2.29 12.00 1.24
C LEU A 36 -1.57 13.27 1.73
N LYS A 37 -1.36 14.28 0.87
CA LYS A 37 -0.80 15.58 1.28
C LYS A 37 -1.64 16.25 2.37
N LYS A 38 -2.97 16.23 2.23
CA LYS A 38 -3.88 16.77 3.25
C LYS A 38 -3.78 16.00 4.57
N CYS A 39 -3.66 14.66 4.50
CA CYS A 39 -3.47 13.82 5.67
C CYS A 39 -2.16 14.19 6.40
N TYR A 40 -1.04 14.31 5.68
CA TYR A 40 0.26 14.67 6.26
C TYR A 40 0.25 16.04 6.92
N ASN A 41 -0.45 17.01 6.32
CA ASN A 41 -0.53 18.38 6.85
C ASN A 41 -1.45 18.48 8.08
N SER A 42 -2.19 17.44 8.43
CA SER A 42 -3.07 17.44 9.60
C SER A 42 -2.34 17.29 10.93
N GLY A 43 -1.09 16.79 10.91
CA GLY A 43 -0.31 16.42 12.09
C GLY A 43 -0.83 15.22 12.86
N LYS A 44 -1.80 14.48 12.32
CA LYS A 44 -2.38 13.27 12.92
C LYS A 44 -1.66 12.02 12.43
N LYS A 45 -1.82 10.93 13.18
CA LYS A 45 -1.41 9.60 12.71
C LYS A 45 -2.19 9.21 11.47
N VAL A 46 -1.51 8.61 10.50
CA VAL A 46 -2.07 8.22 9.21
C VAL A 46 -1.88 6.73 8.97
N ILE A 47 -2.97 6.00 8.90
CA ILE A 47 -3.00 4.61 8.44
C ILE A 47 -3.46 4.63 6.98
N VAL A 48 -2.69 4.00 6.10
CA VAL A 48 -3.04 3.91 4.67
C VAL A 48 -3.46 2.50 4.31
N ILE A 49 -4.65 2.39 3.70
CA ILE A 49 -5.16 1.17 3.09
C ILE A 49 -5.06 1.33 1.59
N MET A 50 -4.34 0.43 0.94
CA MET A 50 -4.16 0.44 -0.51
C MET A 50 -4.98 -0.65 -1.19
N LEU A 51 -5.83 -0.25 -2.13
CA LEU A 51 -6.63 -1.13 -2.98
C LEU A 51 -6.00 -1.15 -4.37
N SER A 52 -5.28 -2.21 -4.71
CA SER A 52 -4.61 -2.33 -6.01
C SER A 52 -4.42 -3.80 -6.40
N GLY A 53 -4.34 -4.07 -7.69
CA GLY A 53 -4.05 -5.40 -8.22
C GLY A 53 -2.56 -5.75 -8.25
N ARG A 54 -1.68 -4.81 -7.86
CA ARG A 54 -0.21 -4.91 -7.96
C ARG A 54 0.48 -3.95 -6.99
N PRO A 55 1.79 -4.13 -6.70
CA PRO A 55 2.58 -3.16 -5.94
C PRO A 55 2.68 -1.83 -6.70
N LEU A 56 2.36 -0.74 -6.01
CA LEU A 56 2.66 0.62 -6.48
C LEU A 56 3.98 1.11 -5.90
N ILE A 57 4.62 2.08 -6.55
CA ILE A 57 5.85 2.69 -6.04
C ILE A 57 5.50 3.64 -4.90
N ILE A 58 5.78 3.23 -3.67
CA ILE A 58 5.39 3.92 -2.43
C ILE A 58 6.59 4.34 -1.57
N LYS A 59 7.81 4.11 -2.01
CA LYS A 59 9.03 4.36 -1.22
C LYS A 59 9.06 5.75 -0.59
N ASP A 60 8.68 6.78 -1.33
CA ASP A 60 8.76 8.17 -0.88
C ASP A 60 7.57 8.58 0.02
N HIS A 61 6.60 7.70 0.17
CA HIS A 61 5.39 7.90 0.96
C HIS A 61 5.40 7.12 2.27
N ILE A 62 5.90 5.88 2.25
CA ILE A 62 5.75 4.90 3.34
C ILE A 62 6.27 5.41 4.69
N GLN A 63 7.30 6.23 4.70
CA GLN A 63 7.89 6.81 5.92
C GLN A 63 7.00 7.86 6.60
N LYS A 64 5.95 8.32 5.92
CA LYS A 64 4.97 9.29 6.41
C LYS A 64 3.71 8.62 6.95
N TRP A 65 3.65 7.30 6.89
CA TRP A 65 2.52 6.51 7.32
C TRP A 65 2.83 5.83 8.64
N ASP A 66 1.93 5.93 9.60
CA ASP A 66 2.03 5.21 10.88
C ASP A 66 1.62 3.74 10.75
N GLY A 67 0.82 3.43 9.72
CA GLY A 67 0.45 2.06 9.36
C GLY A 67 0.15 1.94 7.87
N PHE A 68 0.44 0.77 7.31
CA PHE A 68 0.17 0.45 5.90
C PHE A 68 -0.42 -0.95 5.76
N LEU A 69 -1.56 -1.03 5.08
CA LEU A 69 -2.23 -2.28 4.73
C LEU A 69 -2.40 -2.38 3.22
N ALA A 70 -1.72 -3.32 2.59
CA ALA A 70 -1.96 -3.73 1.21
C ALA A 70 -3.16 -4.68 1.18
N ALA A 71 -4.36 -4.13 0.99
CA ALA A 71 -5.59 -4.90 1.03
C ALA A 71 -5.91 -5.59 -0.31
N TRP A 72 -5.12 -5.34 -1.33
CA TRP A 72 -5.30 -5.87 -2.69
C TRP A 72 -6.70 -5.55 -3.24
N LEU A 73 -7.47 -6.55 -3.61
CA LEU A 73 -8.81 -6.44 -4.19
C LEU A 73 -9.82 -7.19 -3.32
N PRO A 74 -10.20 -6.64 -2.16
CA PRO A 74 -11.05 -7.33 -1.18
C PRO A 74 -12.50 -7.52 -1.67
N GLY A 75 -12.88 -6.88 -2.77
CA GLY A 75 -14.24 -6.95 -3.29
C GLY A 75 -15.27 -6.44 -2.26
N MET A 76 -16.25 -7.27 -1.94
CA MET A 76 -17.31 -6.94 -0.97
C MET A 76 -16.93 -7.31 0.48
N ALA A 77 -15.76 -7.90 0.72
CA ALA A 77 -15.32 -8.37 2.05
C ALA A 77 -14.57 -7.26 2.83
N GLY A 78 -15.13 -6.07 2.89
CA GLY A 78 -14.55 -4.92 3.60
C GLY A 78 -14.43 -5.13 5.11
N GLU A 79 -15.29 -5.96 5.70
CA GLU A 79 -15.22 -6.35 7.11
C GLU A 79 -13.89 -7.02 7.46
N GLY A 80 -13.33 -7.84 6.59
CA GLY A 80 -12.02 -8.45 6.83
C GLY A 80 -10.87 -7.44 6.91
N VAL A 81 -10.99 -6.29 6.25
CA VAL A 81 -10.05 -5.18 6.36
C VAL A 81 -10.21 -4.48 7.71
N SER A 82 -11.44 -4.24 8.16
CA SER A 82 -11.71 -3.63 9.46
C SER A 82 -11.24 -4.53 10.62
N ASP A 83 -11.46 -5.83 10.54
CA ASP A 83 -11.02 -6.80 11.55
C ASP A 83 -9.50 -6.74 11.80
N ILE A 84 -8.72 -6.57 10.72
CA ILE A 84 -7.27 -6.35 10.83
C ILE A 84 -6.98 -5.01 11.52
N ILE A 85 -7.64 -3.91 11.11
CA ILE A 85 -7.34 -2.57 11.63
C ILE A 85 -7.69 -2.43 13.12
N PHE A 86 -8.79 -3.05 13.55
CA PHE A 86 -9.24 -2.99 14.93
C PHE A 86 -8.69 -4.13 15.81
N GLY A 87 -7.91 -5.05 15.23
CA GLY A 87 -7.25 -6.12 15.98
C GLY A 87 -8.14 -7.33 16.30
N ASP A 88 -9.31 -7.42 15.68
CA ASP A 88 -10.21 -8.57 15.82
C ASP A 88 -9.63 -9.82 15.14
N TYR A 89 -8.76 -9.61 14.15
CA TYR A 89 -8.03 -10.67 13.47
C TYR A 89 -6.55 -10.30 13.31
N ASN A 90 -5.64 -11.20 13.73
CA ASN A 90 -4.21 -11.01 13.56
C ASN A 90 -3.81 -11.27 12.10
N PRO A 91 -3.17 -10.31 11.40
CA PRO A 91 -2.76 -10.48 10.02
C PRO A 91 -1.76 -11.63 9.86
N THR A 92 -2.02 -12.50 8.89
CA THR A 92 -1.17 -13.65 8.55
C THR A 92 -0.62 -13.59 7.14
N GLY A 93 -1.08 -12.62 6.35
CA GLY A 93 -0.70 -12.45 4.95
C GLY A 93 0.79 -12.24 4.77
N ARG A 94 1.35 -12.85 3.71
CA ARG A 94 2.74 -12.68 3.29
C ARG A 94 2.77 -12.33 1.81
N LEU A 95 3.69 -11.43 1.44
CA LEU A 95 3.87 -11.07 0.04
C LEU A 95 4.29 -12.28 -0.78
N SER A 96 3.55 -12.56 -1.85
CA SER A 96 3.87 -13.60 -2.83
C SER A 96 4.82 -13.13 -3.94
N PHE A 97 5.32 -11.90 -3.83
CA PHE A 97 6.30 -11.27 -4.72
C PHE A 97 7.07 -10.19 -3.96
N SER A 98 8.16 -9.71 -4.55
CA SER A 98 8.96 -8.61 -4.00
C SER A 98 8.28 -7.27 -4.30
N TRP A 99 8.27 -6.34 -3.33
CA TRP A 99 7.74 -4.98 -3.53
C TRP A 99 8.88 -4.05 -3.96
N PRO A 100 8.89 -3.50 -5.18
CA PRO A 100 10.00 -2.68 -5.67
C PRO A 100 10.07 -1.30 -4.97
N LYS A 101 11.26 -0.77 -4.83
CA LYS A 101 11.49 0.62 -4.38
C LYS A 101 11.21 1.64 -5.46
N ASN A 102 11.47 1.27 -6.71
CA ASN A 102 11.30 2.14 -7.88
C ASN A 102 11.09 1.30 -9.15
N ILE A 103 10.59 1.95 -10.18
CA ILE A 103 10.24 1.29 -11.44
C ILE A 103 11.43 0.61 -12.15
N LYS A 104 12.66 1.10 -11.95
CA LYS A 104 13.87 0.56 -12.58
C LYS A 104 14.27 -0.82 -12.04
N GLN A 105 13.68 -1.23 -10.93
CA GLN A 105 13.90 -2.58 -10.37
C GLN A 105 13.02 -3.65 -11.04
N ILE A 106 12.10 -3.28 -11.92
CA ILE A 106 11.20 -4.22 -12.57
C ILE A 106 11.77 -4.65 -13.92
N PRO A 107 11.85 -5.98 -14.20
CA PRO A 107 11.47 -7.08 -13.29
C PRO A 107 12.43 -7.22 -12.11
N ILE A 108 11.93 -7.69 -10.95
CA ILE A 108 12.71 -7.96 -9.74
C ILE A 108 12.43 -9.38 -9.26
N ASP A 109 13.50 -10.16 -9.07
CA ASP A 109 13.44 -11.52 -8.55
C ASP A 109 14.25 -11.64 -7.26
N TYR A 110 13.80 -12.50 -6.34
CA TYR A 110 14.51 -12.72 -5.06
C TYR A 110 15.85 -13.45 -5.22
N THR A 111 16.14 -13.96 -6.41
CA THR A 111 17.43 -14.58 -6.77
C THR A 111 18.43 -13.61 -7.40
N ASP A 112 18.02 -12.35 -7.63
CA ASP A 112 18.91 -11.34 -8.22
C ASP A 112 20.12 -11.05 -7.32
N GLU A 113 21.32 -10.90 -7.89
CA GLU A 113 22.55 -10.59 -7.16
C GLU A 113 22.43 -9.28 -6.35
N ASN A 114 21.72 -8.28 -6.88
CA ASN A 114 21.51 -6.97 -6.24
C ASN A 114 20.06 -6.84 -5.71
N TYR A 115 19.57 -7.89 -5.04
CA TYR A 115 18.22 -7.93 -4.50
C TYR A 115 18.02 -6.97 -3.32
N ASP A 116 17.44 -5.81 -3.58
CA ASP A 116 17.20 -4.77 -2.58
C ASP A 116 15.80 -4.14 -2.74
N PRO A 117 14.71 -4.89 -2.57
CA PRO A 117 13.34 -4.38 -2.67
C PRO A 117 12.95 -3.48 -1.48
N LEU A 118 11.81 -2.79 -1.59
CA LEU A 118 11.19 -2.10 -0.46
C LEU A 118 10.73 -3.11 0.59
N PHE A 119 10.01 -4.15 0.14
CA PHE A 119 9.68 -5.32 0.96
C PHE A 119 10.05 -6.60 0.22
N LYS A 120 10.69 -7.51 0.94
CA LYS A 120 11.15 -8.78 0.38
C LYS A 120 9.97 -9.72 0.09
N PHE A 121 10.18 -10.67 -0.81
CA PHE A 121 9.31 -11.84 -0.95
C PHE A 121 9.06 -12.47 0.43
N GLY A 122 7.83 -12.84 0.73
CA GLY A 122 7.44 -13.42 2.01
C GLY A 122 7.31 -12.43 3.17
N PHE A 123 7.52 -11.13 2.94
CA PHE A 123 7.34 -10.12 3.99
C PHE A 123 5.88 -10.03 4.44
N GLY A 124 5.68 -9.83 5.72
CA GLY A 124 4.39 -9.55 6.35
C GLY A 124 4.57 -9.30 7.84
N LEU A 125 3.66 -8.53 8.40
CA LEU A 125 3.61 -8.23 9.83
C LEU A 125 2.53 -9.06 10.51
N ASN A 126 2.60 -9.10 11.83
CA ASN A 126 1.58 -9.59 12.75
C ASN A 126 1.62 -8.68 13.99
N TYR A 127 0.57 -8.74 14.80
CA TYR A 127 0.56 -8.09 16.13
C TYR A 127 1.42 -8.87 17.12
#